data_c7f659c2b7b8cdf15e39b9afa372b3ef
#
_entry.id   c7f659c2b7b8cdf15e39b9afa372b3ef
#
_cell.length_a   1.000
_cell.length_b   1.000
_cell.length_c   1.000
_cell.angle_alpha   90.00
_cell.angle_beta   90.00
_cell.angle_gamma   90.00
#
_symmetry.space_group_name_H-M   'P 1'
#
loop_
_entity.id
_entity.type
_entity.pdbx_description
1 polymer ?
#
loop_
_entity_poly.entity_id
_entity_poly.type
_entity_poly.pdbx_seq_one_letter_code
_entity_poly.pdbx_strand_id
1 'polypeptide(L)'
;SPDTSNLYSYQSLQTVIAGGGVDVLGADEMVFENLAQSGAIADLTQYFSKDELEQLKDYIFYVEDKDTGDTFAAGIRLGAGSWPVEHGYYEKECILGIALGSEHKLAAEQMFRYLLEKSNLD
;
A
#
# COMPACT_ATOMS: atom_id res chain seq x y z
N SER A 1 10.54 -19.53 10.87
CA SER A 1 11.23 -19.91 9.64
C SER A 1 10.97 -18.91 8.56
N PRO A 2 11.85 -18.82 7.56
CA PRO A 2 11.62 -17.90 6.44
C PRO A 2 10.30 -18.14 5.74
N ASP A 3 9.93 -19.39 5.57
CA ASP A 3 8.69 -19.76 4.90
C ASP A 3 7.47 -19.31 5.70
N THR A 4 7.55 -19.43 7.02
CA THR A 4 6.49 -18.98 7.91
C THR A 4 6.36 -17.46 7.86
N SER A 5 7.49 -16.74 7.82
CA SER A 5 7.47 -15.28 7.72
C SER A 5 6.81 -14.82 6.44
N ASN A 6 7.13 -15.45 5.31
CA ASN A 6 6.54 -15.10 4.04
C ASN A 6 5.04 -15.38 4.03
N LEU A 7 4.63 -16.52 4.61
CA LEU A 7 3.22 -16.86 4.71
C LEU A 7 2.46 -15.85 5.57
N TYR A 8 3.05 -15.43 6.69
CA TYR A 8 2.45 -14.42 7.54
C TYR A 8 2.35 -13.08 6.86
N SER A 9 3.33 -12.71 6.04
CA SER A 9 3.26 -11.46 5.27
C SER A 9 2.07 -11.46 4.33
N TYR A 10 1.84 -12.56 3.64
CA TYR A 10 0.67 -12.68 2.77
C TYR A 10 -0.64 -12.61 3.55
N GLN A 11 -0.69 -13.26 4.72
CA GLN A 11 -1.86 -13.20 5.57
C GLN A 11 -2.08 -11.82 6.16
N SER A 12 -0.99 -11.16 6.55
CA SER A 12 -1.06 -9.79 7.06
C SER A 12 -1.55 -8.82 6.01
N LEU A 13 -1.16 -9.03 4.76
CA LEU A 13 -1.65 -8.27 3.63
C LEU A 13 -3.17 -8.26 3.59
N GLN A 14 -3.79 -9.41 3.79
CA GLN A 14 -5.25 -9.53 3.80
C GLN A 14 -5.86 -8.95 5.07
N THR A 15 -5.13 -8.97 6.16
CA THR A 15 -5.62 -8.51 7.47
C THR A 15 -5.61 -6.99 7.59
N VAL A 16 -4.61 -6.34 7.04
CA VAL A 16 -4.55 -4.86 7.02
C VAL A 16 -5.72 -4.29 6.24
N ILE A 17 -6.26 -5.08 5.35
CA ILE A 17 -7.37 -4.73 4.52
C ILE A 17 -8.66 -5.14 5.21
N ALA A 18 -9.17 -4.31 6.05
CA ALA A 18 -10.32 -4.66 6.86
C ALA A 18 -11.62 -4.63 6.07
N GLY A 19 -12.48 -5.54 6.37
CA GLY A 19 -13.89 -5.38 6.09
C GLY A 19 -14.41 -5.86 4.76
N GLY A 20 -14.35 -7.15 4.49
CA GLY A 20 -15.19 -7.76 3.49
C GLY A 20 -14.73 -7.66 2.05
N GLY A 21 -13.52 -7.23 1.81
CA GLY A 21 -12.94 -7.18 0.48
C GLY A 21 -11.55 -6.62 0.55
N VAL A 22 -10.77 -6.84 -0.51
CA VAL A 22 -9.40 -6.35 -0.56
C VAL A 22 -9.43 -4.97 -1.23
N ASP A 23 -9.57 -3.93 -0.41
CA ASP A 23 -9.64 -2.56 -0.90
C ASP A 23 -8.33 -1.81 -0.68
N VAL A 24 -7.68 -2.03 0.47
CA VAL A 24 -6.39 -1.44 0.79
C VAL A 24 -5.40 -2.58 1.05
N LEU A 25 -4.21 -2.48 0.47
CA LEU A 25 -3.18 -3.52 0.55
C LEU A 25 -1.95 -3.01 1.26
N GLY A 26 -1.44 -3.79 2.22
CA GLY A 26 -0.15 -3.52 2.84
C GLY A 26 0.75 -4.73 2.65
N ALA A 27 1.99 -4.51 2.25
CA ALA A 27 2.93 -5.61 2.03
C ALA A 27 4.37 -5.11 2.14
N ASP A 28 5.30 -6.06 2.29
CA ASP A 28 6.71 -5.72 2.14
C ASP A 28 7.01 -5.36 0.68
N GLU A 29 8.18 -4.81 0.45
CA GLU A 29 8.52 -4.25 -0.85
C GLU A 29 8.42 -5.28 -1.98
N MET A 30 8.95 -6.48 -1.78
CA MET A 30 8.97 -7.50 -2.83
C MET A 30 7.55 -7.93 -3.21
N VAL A 31 6.73 -8.22 -2.22
CA VAL A 31 5.34 -8.64 -2.44
C VAL A 31 4.54 -7.52 -3.08
N PHE A 32 4.70 -6.30 -2.58
CA PHE A 32 3.97 -5.16 -3.12
C PHE A 32 4.35 -4.89 -4.57
N GLU A 33 5.65 -4.93 -4.87
CA GLU A 33 6.11 -4.71 -6.24
C GLU A 33 5.53 -5.74 -7.20
N ASN A 34 5.53 -7.01 -6.79
CA ASN A 34 4.94 -8.07 -7.61
C ASN A 34 3.45 -7.86 -7.86
N LEU A 35 2.72 -7.47 -6.83
CA LEU A 35 1.29 -7.17 -6.96
C LEU A 35 1.05 -5.99 -7.91
N ALA A 36 1.83 -4.93 -7.74
CA ALA A 36 1.69 -3.74 -8.57
C ALA A 36 2.03 -4.05 -10.03
N GLN A 37 3.08 -4.81 -10.27
CA GLN A 37 3.48 -5.19 -11.62
C GLN A 37 2.45 -6.10 -12.30
N SER A 38 1.73 -6.89 -11.52
CA SER A 38 0.70 -7.77 -12.06
C SER A 38 -0.63 -7.07 -12.34
N GLY A 39 -0.71 -5.76 -12.06
CA GLY A 39 -1.92 -5.00 -12.33
C GLY A 39 -2.94 -5.01 -11.19
N ALA A 40 -2.52 -5.42 -9.99
CA ALA A 40 -3.43 -5.52 -8.85
C ALA A 40 -3.60 -4.22 -8.06
N ILE A 41 -2.73 -3.24 -8.31
CA ILE A 41 -2.66 -2.01 -7.51
C ILE A 41 -3.04 -0.81 -8.37
N ALA A 42 -3.87 0.07 -7.79
CA ALA A 42 -4.30 1.28 -8.46
C ALA A 42 -3.21 2.35 -8.47
N ASP A 43 -3.19 3.17 -9.51
CA ASP A 43 -2.36 4.35 -9.59
C ASP A 43 -2.91 5.39 -8.59
N LEU A 44 -2.07 5.86 -7.68
CA LEU A 44 -2.49 6.80 -6.65
C LEU A 44 -2.97 8.14 -7.20
N THR A 45 -2.64 8.47 -8.44
CA THR A 45 -3.17 9.69 -9.07
C THR A 45 -4.68 9.63 -9.27
N GLN A 46 -5.28 8.45 -9.14
CA GLN A 46 -6.74 8.31 -9.18
C GLN A 46 -7.41 8.79 -7.89
N TYR A 47 -6.65 8.88 -6.81
CA TYR A 47 -7.18 9.17 -5.47
C TYR A 47 -6.60 10.44 -4.85
N PHE A 48 -5.43 10.85 -5.28
CA PHE A 48 -4.71 11.98 -4.70
C PHE A 48 -4.42 13.02 -5.76
N SER A 49 -4.51 14.29 -5.36
CA SER A 49 -4.15 15.39 -6.23
C SER A 49 -2.63 15.46 -6.42
N LYS A 50 -2.21 16.21 -7.42
CA LYS A 50 -0.80 16.46 -7.68
C LYS A 50 -0.13 17.08 -6.46
N ASP A 51 -0.79 18.03 -5.81
CA ASP A 51 -0.24 18.69 -4.61
C ASP A 51 -0.11 17.73 -3.45
N GLU A 52 -1.10 16.86 -3.26
CA GLU A 52 -1.02 15.85 -2.20
C GLU A 52 0.14 14.89 -2.44
N LEU A 53 0.32 14.44 -3.66
CA LEU A 53 1.42 13.54 -4.00
C LEU A 53 2.78 14.23 -3.86
N GLU A 54 2.85 15.52 -4.17
CA GLU A 54 4.09 16.29 -3.96
C GLU A 54 4.46 16.32 -2.48
N GLN A 55 3.47 16.46 -1.60
CA GLN A 55 3.73 16.44 -0.15
C GLN A 55 4.19 15.07 0.33
N LEU A 56 3.82 14.01 -0.36
CA LEU A 56 4.17 12.63 -0.01
C LEU A 56 5.35 12.10 -0.80
N LYS A 57 6.01 12.93 -1.60
CA LYS A 57 6.99 12.49 -2.60
C LYS A 57 8.12 11.61 -2.04
N ASP A 58 8.56 11.86 -0.81
CA ASP A 58 9.65 11.11 -0.21
C ASP A 58 9.23 9.70 0.22
N TYR A 59 7.93 9.44 0.25
CA TYR A 59 7.38 8.16 0.68
C TYR A 59 6.76 7.37 -0.46
N ILE A 60 6.63 7.96 -1.64
CA ILE A 60 5.97 7.28 -2.76
C ILE A 60 6.84 6.15 -3.28
N PHE A 61 6.22 4.98 -3.41
CA PHE A 61 6.84 3.82 -4.03
C PHE A 61 6.36 3.73 -5.47
N TYR A 62 7.28 3.91 -6.41
CA TYR A 62 6.98 3.86 -7.82
C TYR A 62 7.23 2.47 -8.36
N VAL A 63 6.36 2.03 -9.26
CA VAL A 63 6.49 0.72 -9.90
C VAL A 63 6.31 0.90 -11.41
N GLU A 64 7.05 0.11 -12.17
CA GLU A 64 6.91 0.07 -13.62
C GLU A 64 5.83 -0.93 -14.01
N ASP A 65 4.86 -0.48 -14.79
CA ASP A 65 3.82 -1.35 -15.34
C ASP A 65 4.46 -2.23 -16.42
N LYS A 66 4.29 -3.54 -16.29
CA LYS A 66 4.91 -4.48 -17.22
C LYS A 66 4.34 -4.41 -18.62
N ASP A 67 3.09 -4.04 -18.74
CA ASP A 67 2.43 -3.99 -20.05
C ASP A 67 2.77 -2.72 -20.82
N THR A 68 2.81 -1.58 -20.14
CA THR A 68 3.02 -0.27 -20.80
C THR A 68 4.46 0.20 -20.70
N GLY A 69 5.21 -0.26 -19.71
CA GLY A 69 6.55 0.24 -19.41
C GLY A 69 6.56 1.57 -18.68
N ASP A 70 5.39 2.13 -18.39
CA ASP A 70 5.29 3.40 -17.68
C ASP A 70 5.43 3.20 -16.16
N THR A 71 6.04 4.18 -15.51
CA THR A 71 6.17 4.20 -14.06
C THR A 71 4.98 4.92 -13.46
N PHE A 72 4.43 4.37 -12.39
CA PHE A 72 3.30 4.99 -11.70
C PHE A 72 3.50 4.98 -10.19
N ALA A 73 2.82 5.92 -9.52
CA ALA A 73 2.83 5.99 -8.06
C ALA A 73 1.92 4.89 -7.53
N ALA A 74 2.50 3.81 -7.02
CA ALA A 74 1.75 2.62 -6.65
C ALA A 74 1.40 2.57 -5.17
N GLY A 75 2.27 3.10 -4.31
CA GLY A 75 2.03 3.00 -2.89
C GLY A 75 2.81 4.00 -2.08
N ILE A 76 2.57 3.97 -0.78
CA ILE A 76 3.27 4.82 0.18
C ILE A 76 4.06 3.92 1.12
N ARG A 77 5.34 4.19 1.26
CA ARG A 77 6.23 3.45 2.14
C ARG A 77 6.07 3.97 3.57
N LEU A 78 5.66 3.09 4.47
CA LEU A 78 5.45 3.40 5.89
C LEU A 78 6.49 2.67 6.72
N GLY A 79 7.22 3.40 7.56
CA GLY A 79 8.27 2.81 8.38
C GLY A 79 7.91 2.72 9.85
N ALA A 80 8.93 2.72 10.70
CA ALA A 80 8.77 2.69 12.15
C ALA A 80 7.92 3.88 12.58
N GLY A 81 7.00 3.66 13.51
CA GLY A 81 6.07 4.70 13.95
C GLY A 81 4.79 4.73 13.14
N SER A 82 4.73 4.01 12.02
CA SER A 82 3.51 3.93 11.23
C SER A 82 2.51 2.98 11.88
N TRP A 83 1.23 3.17 11.53
CA TRP A 83 0.17 2.35 12.10
C TRP A 83 0.40 0.84 11.91
N PRO A 84 0.73 0.34 10.70
CA PRO A 84 0.92 -1.10 10.52
C PRO A 84 2.09 -1.66 11.33
N VAL A 85 3.17 -0.91 11.47
CA VAL A 85 4.34 -1.36 12.23
C VAL A 85 4.04 -1.31 13.72
N GLU A 86 3.43 -0.24 14.19
CA GLU A 86 3.06 -0.08 15.60
C GLU A 86 2.08 -1.15 16.08
N HIS A 87 1.21 -1.63 15.19
CA HIS A 87 0.22 -2.64 15.53
C HIS A 87 0.68 -4.07 15.22
N GLY A 88 1.97 -4.25 14.92
CA GLY A 88 2.57 -5.57 14.80
C GLY A 88 2.32 -6.29 13.49
N TYR A 89 1.80 -5.62 12.47
CA TYR A 89 1.62 -6.24 11.17
C TYR A 89 2.94 -6.40 10.41
N TYR A 90 3.89 -5.47 10.62
CA TYR A 90 5.20 -5.50 9.99
C TYR A 90 6.27 -5.09 10.98
N GLU A 91 7.47 -5.66 10.85
CA GLU A 91 8.57 -5.41 11.78
C GLU A 91 9.22 -4.03 11.58
N LYS A 92 9.43 -3.63 10.33
CA LYS A 92 10.19 -2.43 10.02
C LYS A 92 9.42 -1.44 9.17
N GLU A 93 8.89 -1.91 8.06
CA GLU A 93 8.16 -1.05 7.14
C GLU A 93 7.20 -1.88 6.30
N CYS A 94 6.22 -1.21 5.75
CA CYS A 94 5.36 -1.81 4.74
C CYS A 94 5.05 -0.77 3.68
N ILE A 95 4.62 -1.22 2.53
CA ILE A 95 4.14 -0.35 1.47
C ILE A 95 2.64 -0.53 1.40
N LEU A 96 1.92 0.58 1.46
CA LEU A 96 0.47 0.60 1.47
C LEU A 96 -0.04 1.11 0.14
N GLY A 97 -1.03 0.42 -0.42
CA GLY A 97 -1.64 0.81 -1.68
C GLY A 97 -3.13 0.53 -1.70
N ILE A 98 -3.75 0.84 -2.84
CA ILE A 98 -5.19 0.64 -3.04
C ILE A 98 -5.36 -0.37 -4.15
N ALA A 99 -6.25 -1.35 -3.93
CA ALA A 99 -6.49 -2.39 -4.91
C ALA A 99 -7.15 -1.83 -6.17
N LEU A 100 -6.65 -2.23 -7.33
CA LEU A 100 -7.29 -1.91 -8.59
C LEU A 100 -8.59 -2.72 -8.69
N GLY A 101 -9.64 -2.09 -9.14
CA GLY A 101 -10.93 -2.78 -9.26
C GLY A 101 -11.71 -2.91 -7.97
N SER A 102 -11.30 -2.20 -6.93
CA SER A 102 -12.10 -2.16 -5.70
C SER A 102 -13.52 -1.70 -6.02
N GLU A 103 -14.50 -2.42 -5.48
CA GLU A 103 -15.91 -2.03 -5.61
C GLU A 103 -16.30 -0.98 -4.57
N HIS A 104 -15.42 -0.70 -3.61
CA HIS A 104 -15.66 0.23 -2.51
C HIS A 104 -14.62 1.36 -2.55
N LYS A 105 -14.52 2.05 -3.68
CA LYS A 105 -13.46 3.03 -3.91
C LYS A 105 -13.41 4.14 -2.86
N LEU A 106 -14.57 4.66 -2.47
CA LEU A 106 -14.61 5.71 -1.45
C LEU A 106 -14.14 5.21 -0.09
N ALA A 107 -14.60 4.01 0.29
CA ALA A 107 -14.18 3.42 1.55
C ALA A 107 -12.68 3.10 1.54
N ALA A 108 -12.17 2.62 0.42
CA ALA A 108 -10.74 2.34 0.25
C ALA A 108 -9.92 3.63 0.41
N GLU A 109 -10.34 4.70 -0.25
CA GLU A 109 -9.68 5.99 -0.13
C GLU A 109 -9.69 6.51 1.31
N GLN A 110 -10.84 6.42 1.98
CA GLN A 110 -10.97 6.88 3.35
C GLN A 110 -10.08 6.08 4.30
N MET A 111 -10.05 4.76 4.14
CA MET A 111 -9.18 3.89 4.93
C MET A 111 -7.71 4.22 4.69
N PHE A 112 -7.33 4.38 3.43
CA PHE A 112 -5.95 4.69 3.07
C PHE A 112 -5.52 6.02 3.69
N ARG A 113 -6.34 7.06 3.56
CA ARG A 113 -6.05 8.39 4.14
C ARG A 113 -5.97 8.32 5.66
N TYR A 114 -6.84 7.53 6.28
CA TYR A 114 -6.80 7.34 7.73
C TYR A 114 -5.47 6.71 8.17
N LEU A 115 -5.04 5.66 7.47
CA LEU A 115 -3.78 5.00 7.80
C LEU A 115 -2.58 5.92 7.61
N LEU A 116 -2.59 6.75 6.57
CA LEU A 116 -1.54 7.74 6.36
C LEU A 116 -1.50 8.76 7.50
N GLU A 117 -2.67 9.27 7.89
CA GLU A 117 -2.78 10.24 8.98
C GLU A 117 -2.22 9.67 10.29
N LYS A 118 -2.54 8.39 10.58
CA LYS A 118 -2.08 7.72 11.80
C LYS A 118 -0.62 7.30 11.73
N SER A 119 0.02 7.43 10.58
CA SER A 119 1.39 6.97 10.38
C SER A 119 2.44 8.06 10.59
N ASN A 120 2.06 9.25 10.97
CA ASN A 120 2.96 10.36 11.33
C ASN A 120 3.99 10.66 10.26
N LEU A 121 3.56 10.75 9.04
CA LEU A 121 4.44 11.14 7.93
C LEU A 121 4.66 12.64 7.97
N ASP A 122 5.91 13.03 7.98
CA ASP A 122 6.29 14.45 7.99
C ASP A 122 6.57 14.98 6.60
#